data_780755d2c905f62a300d69f597ccd5ee
#
_entry.id   780755d2c905f62a300d69f597ccd5ee
#
_cell.length_a   1.000
_cell.length_b   1.000
_cell.length_c   1.000
_cell.angle_alpha   90.00
_cell.angle_beta   90.00
_cell.angle_gamma   90.00
#
_symmetry.space_group_name_H-M   'P 1'
#
loop_
_entity.id
_entity.type
_entity.pdbx_description
1 polymer ?
#
loop_
_entity_poly.entity_id
_entity_poly.type
_entity_poly.pdbx_seq_one_letter_code
_entity_poly.pdbx_strand_id
1 'polypeptide(L)'
;MSPKSSIAPVRWTPPAAPAARQPQRIDVRTVALPGTGPEDALIDEDGSVLTGLLDGRILRVSADGSAISVLADTGGRPLGLEWLPDGKVLICDANRGLLTLDKDGRITTLLAEIDGRPMRFCNNADILPDGTIYFTDSSTRFGVDEWMADLLEHSSTGSLYRLTPDGELTRLTTDRPFPNGVALSGDQNTLFFAETASYGLFKLDLTTEDAEPELVAMIPGLPDNIARGSDGLIWVAVGSPRNALLDFLLPKPPVLRKVVWGLPESLKPKAADIIEIQAYDDDGNLVHDLRGKHPDFRMPTGVRERDGKVWLSSIGTTHLATFDTPTR
;
A
#
# COMPACT_ATOMS: atom_id res chain seq x y z
N MET A 1 -11.59 -19.78 -14.85
CA MET A 1 -10.42 -19.41 -14.02
C MET A 1 -9.18 -19.56 -14.89
N SER A 2 -8.40 -18.50 -15.05
CA SER A 2 -7.09 -18.60 -15.71
C SER A 2 -6.19 -19.55 -14.91
N PRO A 3 -5.30 -20.31 -15.56
CA PRO A 3 -4.34 -21.14 -14.86
C PRO A 3 -3.44 -20.24 -13.98
N LYS A 4 -3.20 -20.65 -12.73
CA LYS A 4 -2.27 -19.96 -11.84
C LYS A 4 -0.88 -19.90 -12.45
N SER A 5 -0.21 -18.76 -12.33
CA SER A 5 1.18 -18.63 -12.76
C SER A 5 2.09 -19.60 -11.98
N SER A 6 3.13 -20.08 -12.63
CA SER A 6 4.15 -20.87 -11.96
C SER A 6 5.04 -19.98 -11.11
N ILE A 7 5.42 -20.46 -9.91
CA ILE A 7 6.38 -19.76 -9.05
C ILE A 7 7.76 -20.43 -9.08
N ALA A 8 8.80 -19.60 -8.96
CA ALA A 8 10.22 -20.02 -8.87
C ALA A 8 10.84 -19.52 -7.55
N PRO A 9 10.44 -20.08 -6.38
CA PRO A 9 10.76 -19.50 -5.08
C PRO A 9 12.26 -19.39 -4.83
N VAL A 10 12.69 -18.23 -4.35
CA VAL A 10 14.06 -17.95 -3.93
C VAL A 10 14.17 -18.18 -2.42
N ARG A 11 15.25 -18.83 -1.96
CA ARG A 11 15.48 -18.99 -0.53
C ARG A 11 15.83 -17.66 0.10
N TRP A 12 15.08 -17.31 1.12
CA TRP A 12 15.30 -16.10 1.90
C TRP A 12 15.07 -16.41 3.39
N THR A 13 15.90 -15.85 4.26
CA THR A 13 15.74 -16.01 5.70
C THR A 13 15.12 -14.73 6.25
N PRO A 14 13.87 -14.78 6.74
CA PRO A 14 13.24 -13.63 7.35
C PRO A 14 14.07 -13.09 8.53
N PRO A 15 14.17 -11.78 8.68
CA PRO A 15 14.77 -11.19 9.87
C PRO A 15 13.96 -11.56 11.11
N ALA A 16 14.58 -11.46 12.28
CA ALA A 16 13.87 -11.65 13.54
C ALA A 16 12.68 -10.69 13.63
N ALA A 17 11.54 -11.18 14.12
CA ALA A 17 10.42 -10.31 14.40
C ALA A 17 10.82 -9.27 15.46
N PRO A 18 10.32 -8.01 15.37
CA PRO A 18 10.56 -7.04 16.43
C PRO A 18 10.04 -7.56 17.77
N ALA A 19 10.63 -7.07 18.86
CA ALA A 19 10.20 -7.47 20.21
C ALA A 19 8.70 -7.22 20.38
N ALA A 20 8.01 -8.16 20.99
CA ALA A 20 6.59 -8.03 21.26
C ALA A 20 6.33 -6.78 22.11
N ARG A 21 5.42 -5.94 21.67
CA ARG A 21 4.96 -4.74 22.38
C ARG A 21 3.51 -4.95 22.83
N GLN A 22 3.06 -4.07 23.71
CA GLN A 22 1.64 -4.00 24.07
C GLN A 22 1.02 -2.85 23.28
N PRO A 23 0.37 -3.12 22.14
CA PRO A 23 -0.23 -2.08 21.32
C PRO A 23 -1.40 -1.43 22.06
N GLN A 24 -1.57 -0.13 21.83
CA GLN A 24 -2.75 0.59 22.30
C GLN A 24 -3.99 0.07 21.55
N ARG A 25 -5.04 -0.24 22.30
CA ARG A 25 -6.30 -0.67 21.71
C ARG A 25 -7.02 0.49 21.06
N ILE A 26 -7.54 0.24 19.85
CA ILE A 26 -8.44 1.15 19.13
C ILE A 26 -9.79 0.48 18.89
N ASP A 27 -10.84 1.29 18.93
CA ASP A 27 -12.17 0.93 18.48
C ASP A 27 -12.48 1.75 17.23
N VAL A 28 -12.92 1.09 16.16
CA VAL A 28 -13.17 1.73 14.86
C VAL A 28 -14.66 1.79 14.56
N ARG A 29 -15.08 2.85 13.87
CA ARG A 29 -16.38 2.93 13.21
C ARG A 29 -16.20 2.51 11.75
N THR A 30 -17.14 1.75 11.20
CA THR A 30 -17.11 1.32 9.80
C THR A 30 -18.16 2.01 8.95
N VAL A 31 -17.84 2.16 7.67
CA VAL A 31 -18.72 2.69 6.63
C VAL A 31 -18.83 1.65 5.53
N ALA A 32 -20.03 1.09 5.33
CA ALA A 32 -20.28 0.09 4.29
C ALA A 32 -20.26 0.74 2.90
N LEU A 33 -19.60 0.08 1.95
CA LEU A 33 -19.47 0.53 0.56
C LEU A 33 -20.31 -0.35 -0.38
N PRO A 34 -20.73 0.17 -1.54
CA PRO A 34 -21.50 -0.58 -2.54
C PRO A 34 -20.60 -1.47 -3.42
N GLY A 35 -19.49 -1.98 -2.88
CA GLY A 35 -18.54 -2.83 -3.57
C GLY A 35 -17.45 -3.35 -2.64
N THR A 36 -16.54 -4.14 -3.18
CA THR A 36 -15.50 -4.84 -2.41
C THR A 36 -14.12 -4.26 -2.66
N GLY A 37 -13.24 -4.47 -1.69
CA GLY A 37 -11.82 -4.23 -1.80
C GLY A 37 -11.41 -2.77 -1.96
N PRO A 38 -11.91 -1.84 -1.09
CA PRO A 38 -11.31 -0.51 -1.03
C PRO A 38 -9.84 -0.65 -0.64
N GLU A 39 -8.93 -0.06 -1.41
CA GLU A 39 -7.50 -0.32 -1.21
C GLU A 39 -6.78 0.86 -0.54
N ASP A 40 -7.08 2.10 -0.92
CA ASP A 40 -6.60 3.33 -0.29
C ASP A 40 -7.78 4.21 0.16
N ALA A 41 -7.52 5.23 0.97
CA ALA A 41 -8.52 6.14 1.55
C ALA A 41 -8.02 7.59 1.52
N LEU A 42 -7.96 8.22 0.34
CA LEU A 42 -7.48 9.59 0.17
C LEU A 42 -8.49 10.59 0.76
N ILE A 43 -8.04 11.38 1.75
CA ILE A 43 -8.89 12.38 2.43
C ILE A 43 -8.83 13.70 1.68
N ASP A 44 -10.01 14.27 1.40
CA ASP A 44 -10.16 15.58 0.78
C ASP A 44 -10.19 16.70 1.86
N GLU A 45 -10.10 17.96 1.43
CA GLU A 45 -10.12 19.14 2.32
C GLU A 45 -11.42 19.28 3.11
N ASP A 46 -12.55 18.83 2.54
CA ASP A 46 -13.86 18.82 3.21
C ASP A 46 -14.07 17.63 4.15
N GLY A 47 -13.03 16.80 4.34
CA GLY A 47 -13.06 15.58 5.16
C GLY A 47 -13.73 14.40 4.47
N SER A 48 -14.21 14.52 3.24
CA SER A 48 -14.67 13.36 2.45
C SER A 48 -13.49 12.48 2.05
N VAL A 49 -13.77 11.23 1.70
CA VAL A 49 -12.76 10.24 1.39
C VAL A 49 -12.98 9.65 0.01
N LEU A 50 -11.92 9.61 -0.80
CA LEU A 50 -11.90 8.89 -2.07
C LEU A 50 -11.31 7.50 -1.85
N THR A 51 -11.87 6.49 -2.51
CA THR A 51 -11.34 5.13 -2.47
C THR A 51 -11.60 4.39 -3.77
N GLY A 52 -10.64 3.56 -4.18
CA GLY A 52 -10.73 2.70 -5.35
C GLY A 52 -11.24 1.31 -5.00
N LEU A 53 -12.18 0.77 -5.76
CA LEU A 53 -12.76 -0.58 -5.55
C LEU A 53 -12.14 -1.63 -6.48
N LEU A 54 -12.35 -2.90 -6.12
CA LEU A 54 -11.91 -4.06 -6.91
C LEU A 54 -12.44 -4.07 -8.36
N ASP A 55 -13.61 -3.50 -8.58
CA ASP A 55 -14.28 -3.47 -9.89
C ASP A 55 -13.91 -2.24 -10.75
N GLY A 56 -12.95 -1.42 -10.32
CA GLY A 56 -12.45 -0.26 -11.06
C GLY A 56 -13.09 1.08 -10.67
N ARG A 57 -14.18 1.07 -9.92
CA ARG A 57 -14.85 2.30 -9.51
C ARG A 57 -14.03 3.09 -8.50
N ILE A 58 -14.04 4.42 -8.66
CA ILE A 58 -13.59 5.39 -7.66
C ILE A 58 -14.82 5.96 -6.98
N LEU A 59 -14.88 5.82 -5.67
CA LEU A 59 -15.97 6.35 -4.85
C LEU A 59 -15.53 7.61 -4.10
N ARG A 60 -16.49 8.50 -3.84
CA ARG A 60 -16.40 9.57 -2.83
C ARG A 60 -17.40 9.27 -1.72
N VAL A 61 -16.89 9.25 -0.51
CA VAL A 61 -17.64 9.01 0.73
C VAL A 61 -17.62 10.31 1.54
N SER A 62 -18.79 10.80 1.97
CA SER A 62 -18.84 12.01 2.81
C SER A 62 -18.09 11.84 4.14
N ALA A 63 -17.64 12.93 4.75
CA ALA A 63 -16.86 12.92 5.98
C ALA A 63 -17.54 12.18 7.15
N ASP A 64 -18.87 12.18 7.19
CA ASP A 64 -19.69 11.44 8.17
C ASP A 64 -20.03 10.00 7.73
N GLY A 65 -19.69 9.62 6.48
CA GLY A 65 -19.98 8.31 5.90
C GLY A 65 -21.43 8.12 5.46
N SER A 66 -22.27 9.15 5.48
CA SER A 66 -23.71 9.03 5.21
C SER A 66 -24.05 9.02 3.71
N ALA A 67 -23.22 9.60 2.87
CA ALA A 67 -23.42 9.71 1.43
C ALA A 67 -22.24 9.10 0.67
N ILE A 68 -22.55 8.35 -0.38
CA ILE A 68 -21.56 7.72 -1.26
C ILE A 68 -21.95 7.98 -2.72
N SER A 69 -20.99 8.43 -3.50
CA SER A 69 -21.16 8.62 -4.95
C SER A 69 -20.03 7.96 -5.73
N VAL A 70 -20.32 7.57 -6.97
CA VAL A 70 -19.30 7.10 -7.92
C VAL A 70 -18.78 8.32 -8.69
N LEU A 71 -17.47 8.55 -8.66
CA LEU A 71 -16.82 9.62 -9.40
C LEU A 71 -16.42 9.18 -10.81
N ALA A 72 -15.87 7.97 -10.92
CA ALA A 72 -15.34 7.42 -12.17
C ALA A 72 -15.21 5.90 -12.09
N ASP A 73 -14.86 5.30 -13.23
CA ASP A 73 -14.48 3.89 -13.35
C ASP A 73 -13.19 3.83 -14.18
N THR A 74 -12.13 3.29 -13.61
CA THR A 74 -10.85 3.14 -14.30
C THR A 74 -10.88 2.02 -15.33
N GLY A 75 -11.79 1.08 -15.20
CA GLY A 75 -11.78 -0.18 -15.98
C GLY A 75 -10.60 -1.08 -15.66
N GLY A 76 -9.87 -0.81 -14.57
CA GLY A 76 -8.72 -1.56 -14.08
C GLY A 76 -8.86 -1.94 -12.62
N ARG A 77 -7.76 -1.78 -11.86
CA ARG A 77 -7.73 -2.00 -10.41
C ARG A 77 -7.04 -0.81 -9.74
N PRO A 78 -7.77 0.24 -9.37
CA PRO A 78 -7.22 1.36 -8.63
C PRO A 78 -6.75 0.91 -7.24
N LEU A 79 -5.52 1.25 -6.92
CA LEU A 79 -4.85 1.05 -5.63
C LEU A 79 -4.61 2.41 -4.97
N GLY A 80 -3.35 2.87 -4.90
CA GLY A 80 -3.00 4.16 -4.30
C GLY A 80 -3.62 5.36 -5.00
N LEU A 81 -4.05 6.33 -4.21
CA LEU A 81 -4.63 7.59 -4.66
C LEU A 81 -3.85 8.75 -4.05
N GLU A 82 -3.61 9.85 -4.82
CA GLU A 82 -2.97 11.03 -4.27
C GLU A 82 -3.45 12.31 -4.97
N TRP A 83 -3.42 13.45 -4.27
CA TRP A 83 -3.77 14.75 -4.86
C TRP A 83 -2.62 15.32 -5.67
N LEU A 84 -2.89 15.66 -6.94
CA LEU A 84 -1.98 16.46 -7.76
C LEU A 84 -2.12 17.95 -7.43
N PRO A 85 -1.05 18.76 -7.60
CA PRO A 85 -1.09 20.20 -7.33
C PRO A 85 -2.14 20.97 -8.15
N ASP A 86 -2.58 20.43 -9.28
CA ASP A 86 -3.61 21.03 -10.14
C ASP A 86 -5.05 20.63 -9.72
N GLY A 87 -5.19 19.91 -8.59
CA GLY A 87 -6.47 19.49 -8.03
C GLY A 87 -7.08 18.24 -8.68
N LYS A 88 -6.35 17.58 -9.59
CA LYS A 88 -6.72 16.22 -10.05
C LYS A 88 -6.29 15.19 -9.05
N VAL A 89 -6.85 13.98 -9.15
CA VAL A 89 -6.41 12.81 -8.41
C VAL A 89 -5.49 11.97 -9.28
N LEU A 90 -4.28 11.69 -8.80
CA LEU A 90 -3.44 10.62 -9.33
C LEU A 90 -3.99 9.29 -8.85
N ILE A 91 -4.04 8.30 -9.74
CA ILE A 91 -4.45 6.94 -9.44
C ILE A 91 -3.33 6.00 -9.87
N CYS A 92 -2.80 5.25 -8.93
CA CYS A 92 -1.98 4.08 -9.22
C CYS A 92 -2.92 2.91 -9.54
N ASP A 93 -3.10 2.61 -10.81
CA ASP A 93 -3.93 1.48 -11.22
C ASP A 93 -3.04 0.27 -11.55
N ALA A 94 -3.20 -0.83 -10.83
CA ALA A 94 -2.35 -2.00 -10.96
C ALA A 94 -2.30 -2.55 -12.39
N ASN A 95 -3.40 -2.43 -13.14
CA ASN A 95 -3.52 -2.99 -14.48
C ASN A 95 -3.26 -1.98 -15.59
N ARG A 96 -3.25 -0.67 -15.26
CA ARG A 96 -3.23 0.41 -16.25
C ARG A 96 -2.09 1.41 -16.03
N GLY A 97 -1.37 1.33 -14.92
CA GLY A 97 -0.30 2.25 -14.55
C GLY A 97 -0.79 3.54 -13.89
N LEU A 98 -0.09 4.64 -14.08
CA LEU A 98 -0.46 5.93 -13.53
C LEU A 98 -1.55 6.58 -14.38
N LEU A 99 -2.67 6.93 -13.74
CA LEU A 99 -3.80 7.62 -14.33
C LEU A 99 -4.05 8.93 -13.59
N THR A 100 -4.72 9.87 -14.25
CA THR A 100 -5.26 11.07 -13.60
C THR A 100 -6.77 11.11 -13.75
N LEU A 101 -7.46 11.54 -12.70
CA LEU A 101 -8.90 11.77 -12.67
C LEU A 101 -9.16 13.26 -12.46
N ASP A 102 -9.85 13.91 -13.37
CA ASP A 102 -10.25 15.30 -13.23
C ASP A 102 -11.61 15.44 -12.52
N LYS A 103 -11.96 16.70 -12.19
CA LYS A 103 -13.22 17.03 -11.50
C LYS A 103 -14.49 16.66 -12.29
N ASP A 104 -14.37 16.48 -13.60
CA ASP A 104 -15.50 16.14 -14.50
C ASP A 104 -15.63 14.61 -14.65
N GLY A 105 -14.83 13.82 -13.91
CA GLY A 105 -14.83 12.36 -13.93
C GLY A 105 -14.06 11.75 -15.11
N ARG A 106 -13.29 12.56 -15.85
CA ARG A 106 -12.49 12.06 -16.98
C ARG A 106 -11.19 11.45 -16.48
N ILE A 107 -10.90 10.23 -16.93
CA ILE A 107 -9.65 9.55 -16.68
C ILE A 107 -8.72 9.70 -17.90
N THR A 108 -7.45 10.04 -17.60
CA THR A 108 -6.38 10.14 -18.60
C THR A 108 -5.19 9.29 -18.13
N THR A 109 -4.60 8.52 -19.04
CA THR A 109 -3.37 7.76 -18.74
C THR A 109 -2.17 8.70 -18.77
N LEU A 110 -1.42 8.73 -17.67
CA LEU A 110 -0.18 9.48 -17.55
C LEU A 110 1.03 8.63 -17.94
N LEU A 111 1.11 7.39 -17.42
CA LEU A 111 2.19 6.44 -17.71
C LEU A 111 1.65 5.01 -17.61
N ALA A 112 1.74 4.23 -18.68
CA ALA A 112 1.26 2.84 -18.70
C ALA A 112 2.40 1.81 -18.82
N GLU A 113 3.56 2.22 -19.33
CA GLU A 113 4.66 1.33 -19.65
C GLU A 113 5.99 1.87 -19.13
N ILE A 114 6.86 0.97 -18.70
CA ILE A 114 8.24 1.27 -18.31
C ILE A 114 9.16 0.38 -19.15
N ASP A 115 10.17 0.97 -19.80
CA ASP A 115 11.11 0.29 -20.68
C ASP A 115 10.41 -0.55 -21.79
N GLY A 116 9.28 -0.05 -22.33
CA GLY A 116 8.48 -0.72 -23.36
C GLY A 116 7.70 -1.95 -22.85
N ARG A 117 7.50 -2.07 -21.55
CA ARG A 117 6.70 -3.13 -20.91
C ARG A 117 5.57 -2.51 -20.11
N PRO A 118 4.33 -2.99 -20.26
CA PRO A 118 3.23 -2.58 -19.41
C PRO A 118 3.54 -2.80 -17.94
N MET A 119 3.25 -1.81 -17.08
CA MET A 119 3.28 -1.99 -15.64
C MET A 119 2.28 -3.07 -15.23
N ARG A 120 2.67 -3.90 -14.27
CA ARG A 120 1.84 -5.01 -13.80
C ARG A 120 1.28 -4.81 -12.41
N PHE A 121 1.90 -3.91 -11.63
CA PHE A 121 1.52 -3.69 -10.25
C PHE A 121 1.88 -2.28 -9.78
N CYS A 122 1.46 -1.26 -10.57
CA CYS A 122 1.53 0.12 -10.11
C CYS A 122 0.73 0.23 -8.82
N ASN A 123 1.39 0.56 -7.70
CA ASN A 123 0.80 0.35 -6.39
C ASN A 123 0.45 1.66 -5.66
N ASN A 124 1.43 2.46 -5.30
CA ASN A 124 1.22 3.64 -4.48
C ASN A 124 2.11 4.79 -4.94
N ALA A 125 1.75 6.03 -4.59
CA ALA A 125 2.52 7.21 -4.95
C ALA A 125 2.42 8.30 -3.88
N ASP A 126 3.44 9.18 -3.85
CA ASP A 126 3.41 10.48 -3.20
C ASP A 126 3.98 11.55 -4.13
N ILE A 127 3.62 12.82 -3.93
CA ILE A 127 3.79 13.89 -4.91
C ILE A 127 4.38 15.13 -4.27
N LEU A 128 5.45 15.68 -4.87
CA LEU A 128 6.00 16.98 -4.49
C LEU A 128 5.09 18.14 -4.95
N PRO A 129 5.18 19.31 -4.30
CA PRO A 129 4.43 20.50 -4.70
C PRO A 129 4.67 20.97 -6.13
N ASP A 130 5.82 20.63 -6.74
CA ASP A 130 6.12 20.93 -8.13
C ASP A 130 5.46 19.96 -9.13
N GLY A 131 4.82 18.90 -8.63
CA GLY A 131 4.17 17.86 -9.41
C GLY A 131 5.05 16.65 -9.72
N THR A 132 6.26 16.58 -9.18
CA THR A 132 7.11 15.38 -9.27
C THR A 132 6.46 14.23 -8.48
N ILE A 133 6.28 13.09 -9.13
CA ILE A 133 5.63 11.90 -8.59
C ILE A 133 6.69 10.86 -8.23
N TYR A 134 6.65 10.36 -6.99
CA TYR A 134 7.36 9.16 -6.57
C TYR A 134 6.35 8.02 -6.47
N PHE A 135 6.66 6.87 -7.08
CA PHE A 135 5.71 5.75 -7.09
C PHE A 135 6.41 4.39 -7.07
N THR A 136 5.64 3.37 -6.72
CA THR A 136 6.08 1.97 -6.72
C THR A 136 5.41 1.16 -7.81
N ASP A 137 6.18 0.26 -8.44
CA ASP A 137 5.68 -0.92 -9.15
C ASP A 137 6.14 -2.16 -8.34
N SER A 138 5.21 -2.80 -7.65
CA SER A 138 5.52 -3.84 -6.65
C SER A 138 6.12 -5.09 -7.26
N SER A 139 5.77 -5.41 -8.52
CA SER A 139 6.25 -6.60 -9.21
C SER A 139 6.15 -6.46 -10.73
N THR A 140 7.26 -6.71 -11.42
CA THR A 140 7.24 -6.87 -12.88
C THR A 140 6.85 -8.29 -13.32
N ARG A 141 6.80 -9.22 -12.34
CA ARG A 141 6.55 -10.64 -12.59
C ARG A 141 5.10 -11.06 -12.39
N PHE A 142 4.46 -10.60 -11.33
CA PHE A 142 3.09 -10.95 -10.96
C PHE A 142 2.19 -9.72 -11.00
N GLY A 143 0.94 -9.91 -11.40
CA GLY A 143 -0.09 -8.88 -11.29
C GLY A 143 -0.77 -8.90 -9.93
N VAL A 144 -1.64 -7.92 -9.68
CA VAL A 144 -2.34 -7.75 -8.40
C VAL A 144 -3.15 -8.96 -7.96
N ASP A 145 -3.75 -9.70 -8.88
CA ASP A 145 -4.51 -10.93 -8.58
C ASP A 145 -3.61 -12.08 -8.09
N GLU A 146 -2.31 -11.97 -8.29
CA GLU A 146 -1.32 -12.98 -7.93
C GLU A 146 -0.31 -12.48 -6.89
N TRP A 147 -0.64 -11.43 -6.11
CA TRP A 147 0.24 -10.86 -5.09
C TRP A 147 0.82 -11.91 -4.13
N MET A 148 0.01 -12.93 -3.77
CA MET A 148 0.46 -14.03 -2.91
C MET A 148 1.53 -14.91 -3.60
N ALA A 149 1.50 -15.01 -4.92
CA ALA A 149 2.55 -15.72 -5.66
C ALA A 149 3.89 -14.99 -5.54
N ASP A 150 3.89 -13.66 -5.57
CA ASP A 150 5.09 -12.85 -5.36
C ASP A 150 5.69 -13.07 -3.98
N LEU A 151 4.88 -12.99 -2.91
CA LEU A 151 5.33 -13.26 -1.54
C LEU A 151 5.87 -14.68 -1.37
N LEU A 152 5.20 -15.69 -1.95
CA LEU A 152 5.66 -17.08 -1.89
C LEU A 152 6.92 -17.32 -2.73
N GLU A 153 7.08 -16.62 -3.83
CA GLU A 153 8.29 -16.66 -4.64
C GLU A 153 9.43 -15.88 -3.99
N HIS A 154 9.12 -14.77 -3.35
CA HIS A 154 10.04 -13.72 -2.91
C HIS A 154 10.83 -13.19 -4.11
N SER A 155 10.07 -12.70 -5.12
CA SER A 155 10.59 -12.46 -6.47
C SER A 155 11.59 -11.32 -6.53
N SER A 156 11.45 -10.31 -5.64
CA SER A 156 12.29 -9.11 -5.59
C SER A 156 12.43 -8.46 -6.96
N THR A 157 11.31 -8.24 -7.66
CA THR A 157 11.29 -7.62 -9.00
C THR A 157 10.65 -6.24 -9.00
N GLY A 158 10.31 -5.72 -7.81
CA GLY A 158 9.73 -4.40 -7.66
C GLY A 158 10.78 -3.28 -7.74
N SER A 159 10.30 -2.06 -7.92
CA SER A 159 11.13 -0.85 -8.06
C SER A 159 10.39 0.39 -7.57
N LEU A 160 11.18 1.40 -7.20
CA LEU A 160 10.72 2.78 -6.97
C LEU A 160 11.11 3.64 -8.16
N TYR A 161 10.25 4.58 -8.51
CA TYR A 161 10.43 5.50 -9.63
C TYR A 161 10.14 6.94 -9.24
N ARG A 162 10.77 7.86 -9.97
CA ARG A 162 10.45 9.29 -10.00
C ARG A 162 10.01 9.66 -11.41
N LEU A 163 8.87 10.33 -11.51
CA LEU A 163 8.36 10.92 -12.75
C LEU A 163 8.22 12.43 -12.56
N THR A 164 8.97 13.20 -13.35
CA THR A 164 8.91 14.66 -13.29
C THR A 164 7.75 15.21 -14.12
N PRO A 165 7.30 16.47 -13.91
CA PRO A 165 6.19 17.06 -14.67
C PRO A 165 6.45 17.19 -16.17
N ASP A 166 7.70 17.24 -16.61
CA ASP A 166 8.12 17.26 -18.02
C ASP A 166 8.24 15.86 -18.63
N GLY A 167 7.93 14.81 -17.86
CA GLY A 167 7.85 13.42 -18.30
C GLY A 167 9.15 12.64 -18.22
N GLU A 168 10.18 13.13 -17.55
CA GLU A 168 11.39 12.35 -17.28
C GLU A 168 11.10 11.28 -16.23
N LEU A 169 11.31 10.02 -16.61
CA LEU A 169 11.18 8.85 -15.74
C LEU A 169 12.55 8.34 -15.29
N THR A 170 12.80 8.35 -13.98
CA THR A 170 14.00 7.81 -13.35
C THR A 170 13.65 6.62 -12.49
N ARG A 171 14.38 5.50 -12.62
CA ARG A 171 14.28 4.39 -11.68
C ARG A 171 15.23 4.65 -10.51
N LEU A 172 14.70 4.74 -9.30
CA LEU A 172 15.46 5.04 -8.08
C LEU A 172 16.06 3.79 -7.44
N THR A 173 15.32 2.67 -7.50
CA THR A 173 15.77 1.38 -6.94
C THR A 173 15.35 0.23 -7.84
N THR A 174 16.06 -0.90 -7.73
CA THR A 174 15.74 -2.17 -8.41
C THR A 174 15.70 -3.32 -7.41
N ASP A 175 15.17 -4.44 -7.85
CA ASP A 175 15.23 -5.71 -7.10
C ASP A 175 14.68 -5.64 -5.68
N ARG A 176 13.63 -4.80 -5.50
CA ARG A 176 12.98 -4.64 -4.20
C ARG A 176 11.90 -5.70 -3.96
N PRO A 177 11.86 -6.30 -2.75
CA PRO A 177 10.91 -7.35 -2.41
C PRO A 177 9.53 -6.78 -2.09
N PHE A 178 8.72 -6.54 -3.13
CA PHE A 178 7.36 -6.03 -3.06
C PHE A 178 7.29 -4.64 -2.40
N PRO A 179 7.91 -3.58 -3.01
CA PRO A 179 7.73 -2.23 -2.54
C PRO A 179 6.25 -1.84 -2.69
N ASN A 180 5.70 -1.19 -1.67
CA ASN A 180 4.27 -0.92 -1.55
C ASN A 180 4.05 0.58 -1.33
N GLY A 181 3.50 1.02 -0.20
CA GLY A 181 3.27 2.42 0.07
C GLY A 181 4.53 3.27 0.09
N VAL A 182 4.40 4.53 -0.32
CA VAL A 182 5.46 5.56 -0.25
C VAL A 182 4.93 6.82 0.43
N ALA A 183 5.82 7.56 1.10
CA ALA A 183 5.50 8.83 1.74
C ALA A 183 6.75 9.72 1.82
N LEU A 184 6.61 11.00 1.49
CA LEU A 184 7.67 12.00 1.63
C LEU A 184 7.82 12.46 3.08
N SER A 185 9.05 12.76 3.50
CA SER A 185 9.33 13.46 4.75
C SER A 185 8.79 14.90 4.73
N GLY A 186 8.69 15.53 5.91
CA GLY A 186 8.19 16.91 5.99
C GLY A 186 9.07 17.93 5.29
N ASP A 187 10.35 17.69 5.18
CA ASP A 187 11.30 18.53 4.43
C ASP A 187 11.43 18.13 2.95
N GLN A 188 10.73 17.05 2.53
CA GLN A 188 10.71 16.53 1.16
C GLN A 188 12.06 16.01 0.63
N ASN A 189 13.03 15.81 1.51
CA ASN A 189 14.37 15.33 1.16
C ASN A 189 14.51 13.81 1.31
N THR A 190 13.53 13.15 1.90
CA THR A 190 13.52 11.70 2.16
C THR A 190 12.23 11.07 1.67
N LEU A 191 12.33 9.95 0.98
CA LEU A 191 11.21 9.11 0.61
C LEU A 191 11.18 7.89 1.52
N PHE A 192 10.13 7.78 2.36
CA PHE A 192 9.83 6.55 3.08
C PHE A 192 9.09 5.59 2.17
N PHE A 193 9.33 4.29 2.32
CA PHE A 193 8.57 3.27 1.60
C PHE A 193 8.48 1.97 2.40
N ALA A 194 7.37 1.28 2.23
CA ALA A 194 7.13 -0.03 2.78
C ALA A 194 7.62 -1.12 1.83
N GLU A 195 8.24 -2.17 2.36
CA GLU A 195 8.49 -3.42 1.64
C GLU A 195 7.73 -4.57 2.30
N THR A 196 6.66 -4.97 1.67
CA THR A 196 5.77 -6.00 2.22
C THR A 196 6.49 -7.33 2.43
N ALA A 197 7.27 -7.79 1.43
CA ALA A 197 7.89 -9.11 1.48
C ALA A 197 9.15 -9.18 2.35
N SER A 198 9.72 -8.04 2.76
CA SER A 198 10.85 -7.97 3.70
C SER A 198 10.46 -7.54 5.11
N TYR A 199 9.18 -7.22 5.34
CA TYR A 199 8.66 -6.74 6.64
C TYR A 199 9.29 -5.42 7.08
N GLY A 200 9.71 -4.57 6.17
CA GLY A 200 10.49 -3.37 6.48
C GLY A 200 9.78 -2.06 6.10
N LEU A 201 10.00 -1.04 6.93
CA LEU A 201 9.88 0.36 6.55
C LEU A 201 11.29 0.86 6.24
N PHE A 202 11.47 1.40 5.05
CA PHE A 202 12.75 1.92 4.56
C PHE A 202 12.65 3.41 4.28
N LYS A 203 13.81 4.06 4.13
CA LYS A 203 13.93 5.43 3.65
C LYS A 203 15.00 5.53 2.57
N LEU A 204 14.82 6.46 1.66
CA LEU A 204 15.76 6.81 0.60
C LEU A 204 16.03 8.32 0.64
N ASP A 205 17.30 8.71 0.71
CA ASP A 205 17.73 10.10 0.61
C ASP A 205 17.57 10.58 -0.85
N LEU A 206 16.73 11.58 -1.07
CA LEU A 206 16.47 12.15 -2.40
C LEU A 206 17.47 13.24 -2.79
N THR A 207 18.33 13.65 -1.87
CA THR A 207 19.37 14.69 -2.11
C THR A 207 20.68 14.11 -2.60
N THR A 208 20.86 12.79 -2.44
CA THR A 208 22.06 12.05 -2.83
C THR A 208 21.77 11.23 -4.07
N GLU A 209 22.55 11.41 -5.13
CA GLU A 209 22.49 10.58 -6.34
C GLU A 209 22.92 9.14 -5.99
N ASP A 210 22.20 8.16 -6.53
CA ASP A 210 22.43 6.72 -6.29
C ASP A 210 22.41 6.33 -4.78
N ALA A 211 21.63 7.04 -3.96
CA ALA A 211 21.47 6.69 -2.56
C ALA A 211 20.92 5.27 -2.40
N GLU A 212 21.46 4.53 -1.45
CA GLU A 212 20.95 3.20 -1.12
C GLU A 212 19.86 3.30 -0.04
N PRO A 213 18.78 2.53 -0.14
CA PRO A 213 17.75 2.51 0.89
C PRO A 213 18.25 2.03 2.25
N GLU A 214 17.88 2.75 3.31
CA GLU A 214 18.19 2.42 4.69
C GLU A 214 16.95 1.85 5.40
N LEU A 215 17.14 0.79 6.20
CA LEU A 215 16.09 0.25 7.04
C LEU A 215 15.79 1.20 8.20
N VAL A 216 14.56 1.67 8.29
CA VAL A 216 14.05 2.51 9.40
C VAL A 216 13.55 1.63 10.55
N ALA A 217 12.65 0.69 10.22
CA ALA A 217 12.04 -0.18 11.22
C ALA A 217 11.65 -1.53 10.63
N MET A 218 11.74 -2.57 11.46
CA MET A 218 11.10 -3.86 11.18
C MET A 218 9.64 -3.82 11.66
N ILE A 219 8.73 -4.11 10.77
CA ILE A 219 7.29 -4.13 11.03
C ILE A 219 6.88 -5.52 11.55
N PRO A 220 5.94 -5.64 12.51
CA PRO A 220 5.52 -6.92 13.07
C PRO A 220 4.63 -7.76 12.14
N GLY A 221 4.44 -7.33 10.91
CA GLY A 221 3.62 -7.96 9.89
C GLY A 221 4.02 -7.56 8.48
N LEU A 222 3.10 -7.68 7.57
CA LEU A 222 3.23 -7.26 6.18
C LEU A 222 2.86 -5.77 6.06
N PRO A 223 3.82 -4.83 6.01
CA PRO A 223 3.50 -3.43 5.79
C PRO A 223 2.90 -3.28 4.38
N ASP A 224 1.91 -2.41 4.28
CA ASP A 224 1.16 -2.16 3.06
C ASP A 224 1.28 -0.67 2.68
N ASN A 225 0.21 0.05 2.41
CA ASN A 225 0.32 1.48 2.14
C ASN A 225 0.80 2.24 3.38
N ILE A 226 1.54 3.31 3.11
CA ILE A 226 1.95 4.29 4.11
C ILE A 226 1.54 5.69 3.63
N ALA A 227 1.37 6.60 4.57
CA ALA A 227 1.09 7.99 4.24
C ALA A 227 1.59 8.93 5.33
N ARG A 228 1.99 10.14 4.95
CA ARG A 228 2.25 11.21 5.90
C ARG A 228 0.94 11.81 6.39
N GLY A 229 0.75 11.83 7.70
CA GLY A 229 -0.38 12.49 8.34
C GLY A 229 -0.15 13.98 8.53
N SER A 230 -1.24 14.72 8.77
CA SER A 230 -1.18 16.14 9.15
C SER A 230 -0.49 16.37 10.49
N ASP A 231 -0.43 15.34 11.32
CA ASP A 231 0.30 15.30 12.59
C ASP A 231 1.83 15.16 12.42
N GLY A 232 2.30 15.03 11.19
CA GLY A 232 3.70 14.90 10.83
C GLY A 232 4.26 13.48 10.95
N LEU A 233 3.43 12.47 11.21
CA LEU A 233 3.88 11.08 11.31
C LEU A 233 3.73 10.34 9.99
N ILE A 234 4.56 9.33 9.78
CA ILE A 234 4.41 8.33 8.72
C ILE A 234 3.54 7.19 9.27
N TRP A 235 2.31 7.15 8.83
CA TRP A 235 1.34 6.11 9.18
C TRP A 235 1.55 4.89 8.29
N VAL A 236 1.52 3.70 8.88
CA VAL A 236 1.80 2.42 8.23
C VAL A 236 0.63 1.48 8.47
N ALA A 237 -0.04 1.06 7.40
CA ALA A 237 -0.99 -0.04 7.46
C ALA A 237 -0.24 -1.38 7.54
N VAL A 238 -0.66 -2.26 8.45
CA VAL A 238 -0.10 -3.61 8.55
C VAL A 238 -1.16 -4.60 8.08
N GLY A 239 -1.09 -5.00 6.81
CA GLY A 239 -2.11 -5.81 6.13
C GLY A 239 -2.35 -7.16 6.79
N SER A 240 -1.33 -7.76 7.38
CA SER A 240 -1.46 -8.99 8.17
C SER A 240 -0.28 -9.11 9.12
N PRO A 241 -0.46 -9.64 10.33
CA PRO A 241 0.65 -10.08 11.18
C PRO A 241 1.55 -11.08 10.45
N ARG A 242 2.80 -11.22 10.88
CA ARG A 242 3.70 -12.24 10.33
C ARG A 242 3.07 -13.62 10.43
N ASN A 243 3.19 -14.38 9.34
CA ASN A 243 2.67 -15.72 9.25
C ASN A 243 3.79 -16.73 9.57
N ALA A 244 3.68 -17.43 10.69
CA ALA A 244 4.70 -18.39 11.14
C ALA A 244 4.97 -19.52 10.12
N LEU A 245 3.95 -19.93 9.34
CA LEU A 245 4.14 -20.93 8.29
C LEU A 245 4.95 -20.35 7.12
N LEU A 246 4.64 -19.11 6.70
CA LEU A 246 5.40 -18.44 5.65
C LEU A 246 6.86 -18.26 6.09
N ASP A 247 7.10 -17.71 7.28
CA ASP A 247 8.44 -17.51 7.85
C ASP A 247 9.23 -18.82 7.95
N PHE A 248 8.56 -19.90 8.31
CA PHE A 248 9.18 -21.23 8.34
C PHE A 248 9.53 -21.75 6.93
N LEU A 249 8.71 -21.46 5.92
CA LEU A 249 8.88 -21.98 4.56
C LEU A 249 9.90 -21.19 3.74
N LEU A 250 10.07 -19.90 3.99
CA LEU A 250 10.93 -19.02 3.21
C LEU A 250 12.41 -19.50 3.13
N PRO A 251 13.05 -19.95 4.21
CA PRO A 251 14.42 -20.50 4.15
C PRO A 251 14.49 -21.96 3.69
N LYS A 252 13.35 -22.65 3.53
CA LYS A 252 13.30 -24.07 3.18
C LYS A 252 13.43 -24.30 1.67
N PRO A 253 13.60 -25.57 1.22
CA PRO A 253 13.66 -25.87 -0.19
C PRO A 253 12.45 -25.31 -0.97
N PRO A 254 12.70 -24.67 -2.13
CA PRO A 254 11.67 -24.02 -2.95
C PRO A 254 10.44 -24.86 -3.27
N VAL A 255 10.61 -26.17 -3.39
CA VAL A 255 9.52 -27.11 -3.70
C VAL A 255 8.36 -27.03 -2.70
N LEU A 256 8.64 -26.75 -1.41
CA LEU A 256 7.59 -26.67 -0.39
C LEU A 256 6.63 -25.52 -0.67
N ARG A 257 7.15 -24.37 -1.08
CA ARG A 257 6.31 -23.21 -1.43
C ARG A 257 5.54 -23.44 -2.73
N LYS A 258 6.10 -24.18 -3.70
CA LYS A 258 5.36 -24.63 -4.89
C LYS A 258 4.17 -25.50 -4.54
N VAL A 259 4.34 -26.42 -3.58
CA VAL A 259 3.23 -27.25 -3.06
C VAL A 259 2.15 -26.37 -2.42
N VAL A 260 2.53 -25.44 -1.54
CA VAL A 260 1.57 -24.51 -0.90
C VAL A 260 0.84 -23.66 -1.95
N TRP A 261 1.54 -23.15 -2.96
CA TRP A 261 0.92 -22.40 -4.05
C TRP A 261 -0.12 -23.21 -4.83
N GLY A 262 0.17 -24.49 -5.04
CA GLY A 262 -0.73 -25.43 -5.73
C GLY A 262 -1.99 -25.83 -4.95
N LEU A 263 -2.05 -25.53 -3.63
CA LEU A 263 -3.22 -25.88 -2.82
C LEU A 263 -4.48 -25.11 -3.27
N PRO A 264 -5.67 -25.70 -3.09
CA PRO A 264 -6.93 -24.97 -3.19
C PRO A 264 -6.96 -23.78 -2.24
N GLU A 265 -7.62 -22.68 -2.63
CA GLU A 265 -7.70 -21.47 -1.80
C GLU A 265 -8.27 -21.72 -0.39
N SER A 266 -9.19 -22.68 -0.25
CA SER A 266 -9.78 -23.06 1.04
C SER A 266 -8.77 -23.66 2.03
N LEU A 267 -7.63 -24.16 1.56
CA LEU A 267 -6.55 -24.76 2.36
C LEU A 267 -5.37 -23.82 2.57
N LYS A 268 -5.39 -22.63 1.95
CA LYS A 268 -4.35 -21.62 2.17
C LYS A 268 -4.58 -20.89 3.50
N PRO A 269 -3.51 -20.38 4.14
CA PRO A 269 -3.65 -19.51 5.29
C PRO A 269 -4.53 -18.31 4.95
N LYS A 270 -5.46 -17.97 5.84
CA LYS A 270 -6.29 -16.78 5.73
C LYS A 270 -5.60 -15.61 6.43
N ALA A 271 -5.89 -14.39 5.96
CA ALA A 271 -5.51 -13.18 6.68
C ALA A 271 -6.12 -13.19 8.10
N ALA A 272 -5.41 -12.64 9.07
CA ALA A 272 -5.89 -12.53 10.43
C ALA A 272 -7.03 -11.52 10.54
N ASP A 273 -8.04 -11.82 11.38
CA ASP A 273 -9.12 -10.88 11.69
C ASP A 273 -8.64 -9.84 12.71
N ILE A 274 -7.75 -8.97 12.27
CA ILE A 274 -7.12 -7.95 13.11
C ILE A 274 -6.93 -6.65 12.34
N ILE A 275 -6.96 -5.55 13.04
CA ILE A 275 -6.58 -4.21 12.58
C ILE A 275 -5.27 -3.89 13.28
N GLU A 276 -4.23 -3.59 12.51
CA GLU A 276 -2.90 -3.29 13.05
C GLU A 276 -2.32 -2.11 12.27
N ILE A 277 -1.97 -1.04 12.99
CA ILE A 277 -1.50 0.22 12.43
C ILE A 277 -0.33 0.70 13.27
N GLN A 278 0.71 1.20 12.62
CA GLN A 278 1.83 1.86 13.29
C GLN A 278 2.01 3.28 12.74
N ALA A 279 2.61 4.17 13.53
CA ALA A 279 3.02 5.48 13.06
C ALA A 279 4.40 5.84 13.61
N TYR A 280 5.23 6.42 12.74
CA TYR A 280 6.62 6.74 13.00
C TYR A 280 6.88 8.23 12.77
N ASP A 281 7.83 8.81 13.50
CA ASP A 281 8.36 10.13 13.17
C ASP A 281 9.42 10.04 12.04
N ASP A 282 9.90 11.20 11.57
CA ASP A 282 10.90 11.26 10.49
C ASP A 282 12.27 10.65 10.89
N ASP A 283 12.54 10.52 12.20
CA ASP A 283 13.74 9.85 12.73
C ASP A 283 13.56 8.32 12.78
N GLY A 284 12.35 7.81 12.51
CA GLY A 284 12.03 6.39 12.56
C GLY A 284 11.66 5.87 13.95
N ASN A 285 11.37 6.75 14.90
CA ASN A 285 10.88 6.34 16.22
C ASN A 285 9.39 5.98 16.11
N LEU A 286 9.00 4.86 16.69
CA LEU A 286 7.61 4.44 16.76
C LEU A 286 6.86 5.31 17.77
N VAL A 287 5.87 6.06 17.30
CA VAL A 287 5.01 6.94 18.10
C VAL A 287 3.70 6.23 18.46
N HIS A 288 3.06 5.58 17.50
CA HIS A 288 1.84 4.83 17.73
C HIS A 288 2.01 3.37 17.31
N ASP A 289 1.57 2.45 18.18
CA ASP A 289 1.43 1.02 17.93
C ASP A 289 -0.01 0.65 18.30
N LEU A 290 -0.87 0.48 17.30
CA LEU A 290 -2.31 0.43 17.46
C LEU A 290 -2.86 -0.91 17.01
N ARG A 291 -3.80 -1.46 17.81
CA ARG A 291 -4.45 -2.71 17.47
C ARG A 291 -5.94 -2.69 17.79
N GLY A 292 -6.74 -3.19 16.87
CA GLY A 292 -8.19 -3.29 16.99
C GLY A 292 -8.76 -4.58 16.42
N LYS A 293 -10.07 -4.77 16.62
CA LYS A 293 -10.87 -5.80 15.97
C LYS A 293 -12.26 -5.24 15.68
N HIS A 294 -12.79 -5.58 14.52
CA HIS A 294 -14.17 -5.25 14.17
C HIS A 294 -14.75 -6.40 13.31
N PRO A 295 -16.02 -6.77 13.46
CA PRO A 295 -16.61 -7.88 12.70
C PRO A 295 -16.61 -7.64 11.18
N ASP A 296 -16.74 -6.39 10.75
CA ASP A 296 -16.87 -6.01 9.34
C ASP A 296 -15.58 -5.45 8.73
N PHE A 297 -14.50 -5.31 9.53
CA PHE A 297 -13.24 -4.74 9.05
C PHE A 297 -12.02 -5.50 9.57
N ARG A 298 -11.10 -5.84 8.68
CA ARG A 298 -9.83 -6.52 8.94
C ARG A 298 -8.84 -6.22 7.83
N MET A 299 -7.58 -6.58 8.03
CA MET A 299 -6.54 -6.50 7.01
C MET A 299 -6.45 -5.09 6.39
N PRO A 300 -6.11 -4.05 7.19
CA PRO A 300 -5.94 -2.71 6.65
C PRO A 300 -4.85 -2.69 5.59
N THR A 301 -5.16 -2.17 4.39
CA THR A 301 -4.19 -1.95 3.32
C THR A 301 -3.84 -0.48 3.16
N GLY A 302 -4.80 0.44 3.36
CA GLY A 302 -4.55 1.87 3.37
C GLY A 302 -4.78 2.49 4.74
N VAL A 303 -4.02 3.55 5.01
CA VAL A 303 -4.12 4.38 6.21
C VAL A 303 -3.84 5.83 5.86
N ARG A 304 -4.74 6.71 6.23
CA ARG A 304 -4.58 8.17 6.08
C ARG A 304 -5.02 8.87 7.36
N GLU A 305 -4.18 9.75 7.86
CA GLU A 305 -4.51 10.66 8.96
C GLU A 305 -4.64 12.08 8.43
N ARG A 306 -5.70 12.78 8.85
CA ARG A 306 -5.85 14.22 8.65
C ARG A 306 -6.67 14.83 9.78
N ASP A 307 -6.14 15.92 10.36
CA ASP A 307 -6.81 16.75 11.37
C ASP A 307 -7.36 15.94 12.56
N GLY A 308 -6.57 14.99 13.05
CA GLY A 308 -6.91 14.16 14.20
C GLY A 308 -7.86 13.01 13.88
N LYS A 309 -8.10 12.70 12.61
CA LYS A 309 -8.92 11.56 12.17
C LYS A 309 -8.15 10.63 11.26
N VAL A 310 -8.21 9.34 11.56
CA VAL A 310 -7.62 8.28 10.75
C VAL A 310 -8.70 7.55 9.97
N TRP A 311 -8.47 7.38 8.67
CA TRP A 311 -9.27 6.51 7.82
C TRP A 311 -8.44 5.31 7.36
N LEU A 312 -9.09 4.16 7.31
CA LEU A 312 -8.52 2.88 6.89
C LEU A 312 -9.33 2.29 5.75
N SER A 313 -8.63 1.68 4.83
CA SER A 313 -9.19 0.86 3.76
C SER A 313 -8.70 -0.58 3.87
N SER A 314 -9.33 -1.51 3.15
CA SER A 314 -9.00 -2.93 3.18
C SER A 314 -9.44 -3.66 1.93
N ILE A 315 -8.52 -4.33 1.26
CA ILE A 315 -8.87 -5.20 0.11
C ILE A 315 -9.71 -6.41 0.53
N GLY A 316 -9.73 -6.75 1.81
CA GLY A 316 -10.42 -7.94 2.35
C GLY A 316 -11.86 -7.70 2.79
N THR A 317 -12.42 -6.51 2.60
CA THR A 317 -13.77 -6.16 3.10
C THR A 317 -14.56 -5.31 2.10
N THR A 318 -15.79 -4.96 2.49
CA THR A 318 -16.67 -4.02 1.79
C THR A 318 -16.84 -2.72 2.58
N HIS A 319 -15.90 -2.39 3.45
CA HIS A 319 -16.02 -1.26 4.37
C HIS A 319 -14.74 -0.43 4.39
N LEU A 320 -14.88 0.87 4.59
CA LEU A 320 -13.86 1.70 5.20
C LEU A 320 -14.02 1.66 6.72
N ALA A 321 -12.94 1.99 7.45
CA ALA A 321 -13.02 2.18 8.89
C ALA A 321 -12.37 3.51 9.28
N THR A 322 -12.79 4.07 10.42
CA THR A 322 -12.24 5.34 10.92
C THR A 322 -12.22 5.36 12.43
N PHE A 323 -11.25 6.09 12.99
CA PHE A 323 -11.11 6.36 14.41
C PHE A 323 -10.41 7.71 14.61
N ASP A 324 -10.49 8.27 15.83
CA ASP A 324 -9.80 9.50 16.15
C ASP A 324 -8.34 9.21 16.53
N THR A 325 -7.41 10.05 16.04
CA THR A 325 -5.98 9.90 16.34
C THR A 325 -5.76 9.88 17.86
N PRO A 326 -5.10 8.84 18.39
CA PRO A 326 -4.79 8.81 19.82
C PRO A 326 -3.85 9.96 20.20
N THR A 327 -4.02 10.48 21.42
CA THR A 327 -3.06 11.43 22.00
C THR A 327 -1.70 10.76 22.19
N ARG A 328 -0.63 11.52 21.91
CA ARG A 328 0.76 11.09 22.13
C ARG A 328 1.07 10.87 23.59
#